data_c951ddd1993c15e225c4330db32c422d
#
_entry.id   c951ddd1993c15e225c4330db32c422d
#
_cell.length_a   1.000
_cell.length_b   1.000
_cell.length_c   1.000
_cell.angle_alpha   90.00
_cell.angle_beta   90.00
_cell.angle_gamma   90.00
#
_symmetry.space_group_name_H-M   'P 1'
#
loop_
_entity.id
_entity.type
_entity.pdbx_description
1 polymer ?
#
loop_
_entity_poly.entity_id
_entity_poly.type
_entity_poly.pdbx_seq_one_letter_code
_entity_poly.pdbx_strand_id
1 'polypeptide(L)'
;LKPYQLSDELENFLHDLGVVGDAWEKLFDETIAGLSFDVAGETHNIEGTLNFLTDQNRDNRQAAAHALADVFQDNIKTFARVHNTQAKEKEILDRWRGMPSPQTGRHLSNHVEPEVVEALRNAVVSAYPQLSHRYYELKRKWLGLDKMQVWDRNAPLPLESDRLVDWPEARDTVMSAYASFDPRLADLAEPFF
;
A
#
# COMPACT_ATOMS: atom_id res chain seq x y z
N LEU A 1 20.93 7.15 15.10
CA LEU A 1 21.51 7.49 13.77
C LEU A 1 23.01 7.79 13.84
N LYS A 2 23.51 8.45 14.90
CA LYS A 2 24.93 8.86 15.01
C LYS A 2 25.98 7.79 14.62
N PRO A 3 25.85 6.50 14.99
CA PRO A 3 26.85 5.50 14.62
C PRO A 3 26.99 5.23 13.12
N TYR A 4 25.98 5.61 12.34
CA TYR A 4 25.90 5.37 10.90
C TYR A 4 25.97 6.67 10.08
N GLN A 5 26.28 7.81 10.72
CA GLN A 5 26.52 9.06 10.01
C GLN A 5 27.91 9.04 9.36
N LEU A 6 27.95 9.55 8.13
CA LEU A 6 29.19 9.85 7.44
C LEU A 6 29.76 11.18 7.92
N SER A 7 30.87 11.63 7.34
CA SER A 7 31.36 12.99 7.59
C SER A 7 30.34 14.03 7.12
N ASP A 8 30.33 15.20 7.75
CA ASP A 8 29.42 16.30 7.37
C ASP A 8 29.52 16.66 5.89
N GLU A 9 30.72 16.62 5.32
CA GLU A 9 30.95 16.86 3.90
C GLU A 9 30.25 15.83 3.01
N LEU A 10 30.31 14.53 3.37
CA LEU A 10 29.64 13.47 2.62
C LEU A 10 28.12 13.50 2.81
N GLU A 11 27.64 13.83 4.01
CA GLU A 11 26.18 13.99 4.23
C GLU A 11 25.63 15.15 3.41
N ASN A 12 26.32 16.28 3.35
CA ASN A 12 25.92 17.42 2.50
C ASN A 12 25.95 17.05 1.01
N PHE A 13 26.99 16.35 0.56
CA PHE A 13 27.05 15.87 -0.83
C PHE A 13 25.90 14.90 -1.16
N LEU A 14 25.58 13.96 -0.28
CA LEU A 14 24.45 13.04 -0.46
C LEU A 14 23.10 13.76 -0.43
N HIS A 15 22.97 14.80 0.39
CA HIS A 15 21.78 15.66 0.40
C HIS A 15 21.56 16.34 -0.97
N ASP A 16 22.63 16.94 -1.52
CA ASP A 16 22.57 17.58 -2.85
C ASP A 16 22.26 16.58 -3.97
N LEU A 17 22.75 15.33 -3.84
CA LEU A 17 22.44 14.23 -4.78
C LEU A 17 21.05 13.64 -4.62
N GLY A 18 20.28 13.99 -3.60
CA GLY A 18 18.95 13.47 -3.35
C GLY A 18 18.01 13.60 -4.55
N VAL A 19 18.19 14.66 -5.34
CA VAL A 19 17.45 14.89 -6.59
C VAL A 19 17.54 13.69 -7.58
N VAL A 20 18.62 12.92 -7.56
CA VAL A 20 18.81 11.76 -8.44
C VAL A 20 17.98 10.56 -7.98
N GLY A 21 17.91 10.31 -6.66
CA GLY A 21 17.02 9.31 -6.06
C GLY A 21 15.55 9.65 -6.29
N ASP A 22 15.15 10.89 -5.98
CA ASP A 22 13.80 11.41 -6.17
C ASP A 22 13.31 11.31 -7.62
N ALA A 23 14.22 11.41 -8.60
CA ALA A 23 13.87 11.28 -10.01
C ALA A 23 13.34 9.89 -10.37
N TRP A 24 13.81 8.83 -9.70
CA TRP A 24 13.33 7.46 -9.93
C TRP A 24 11.93 7.24 -9.32
N GLU A 25 11.64 7.84 -8.17
CA GLU A 25 10.31 7.82 -7.56
C GLU A 25 9.31 8.57 -8.46
N LYS A 26 9.67 9.77 -8.89
CA LYS A 26 8.83 10.55 -9.83
C LYS A 26 8.58 9.81 -11.14
N LEU A 27 9.60 9.16 -11.71
CA LEU A 27 9.42 8.35 -12.92
C LEU A 27 8.43 7.20 -12.71
N PHE A 28 8.47 6.56 -11.54
CA PHE A 28 7.50 5.51 -11.20
C PHE A 28 6.08 6.09 -11.10
N ASP A 29 5.91 7.17 -10.35
CA ASP A 29 4.61 7.81 -10.12
C ASP A 29 4.00 8.34 -11.43
N GLU A 30 4.79 9.02 -12.26
CA GLU A 30 4.37 9.49 -13.58
C GLU A 30 4.00 8.34 -14.51
N THR A 31 4.77 7.25 -14.47
CA THR A 31 4.46 6.04 -15.26
C THR A 31 3.12 5.46 -14.83
N ILE A 32 2.90 5.21 -13.53
CA ILE A 32 1.64 4.67 -13.00
C ILE A 32 0.46 5.59 -13.32
N ALA A 33 0.62 6.89 -13.10
CA ALA A 33 -0.43 7.89 -13.37
C ALA A 33 -0.85 7.95 -14.84
N GLY A 34 0.10 7.66 -15.76
CA GLY A 34 -0.13 7.65 -17.20
C GLY A 34 -0.75 6.35 -17.73
N LEU A 35 -0.85 5.28 -16.92
CA LEU A 35 -1.41 4.01 -17.37
C LEU A 35 -2.94 4.07 -17.52
N SER A 36 -3.42 3.31 -18.49
CA SER A 36 -4.85 3.12 -18.75
C SER A 36 -5.17 1.62 -18.80
N PHE A 37 -6.33 1.26 -18.28
CA PHE A 37 -6.77 -0.12 -18.08
C PHE A 37 -8.17 -0.31 -18.65
N ASP A 38 -8.38 -1.32 -19.47
CA ASP A 38 -9.70 -1.62 -20.02
C ASP A 38 -10.39 -2.68 -19.14
N VAL A 39 -11.47 -2.29 -18.49
CA VAL A 39 -12.29 -3.15 -17.62
C VAL A 39 -13.74 -3.08 -18.06
N ALA A 40 -14.37 -4.22 -18.30
CA ALA A 40 -15.78 -4.32 -18.71
C ALA A 40 -16.16 -3.46 -19.95
N GLY A 41 -15.20 -3.18 -20.83
CA GLY A 41 -15.40 -2.39 -22.05
C GLY A 41 -15.24 -0.88 -21.89
N GLU A 42 -14.81 -0.42 -20.73
CA GLU A 42 -14.51 0.98 -20.44
C GLU A 42 -13.05 1.13 -20.02
N THR A 43 -12.46 2.30 -20.36
CA THR A 43 -11.07 2.63 -20.01
C THR A 43 -11.03 3.40 -18.71
N HIS A 44 -10.21 2.95 -17.77
CA HIS A 44 -10.05 3.51 -16.43
C HIS A 44 -8.59 3.85 -16.15
N ASN A 45 -8.36 4.77 -15.21
CA ASN A 45 -7.05 4.96 -14.57
C ASN A 45 -6.82 3.88 -13.50
N ILE A 46 -5.64 3.90 -12.86
CA ILE A 46 -5.28 2.92 -11.83
C ILE A 46 -6.30 2.86 -10.69
N GLU A 47 -6.74 4.00 -10.15
CA GLU A 47 -7.69 4.07 -9.02
C GLU A 47 -9.07 3.52 -9.41
N GLY A 48 -9.59 3.91 -10.56
CA GLY A 48 -10.84 3.37 -11.10
C GLY A 48 -10.79 1.86 -11.25
N THR A 49 -9.65 1.34 -11.75
CA THR A 49 -9.45 -0.11 -11.93
C THR A 49 -9.36 -0.84 -10.60
N LEU A 50 -8.65 -0.28 -9.61
CA LEU A 50 -8.52 -0.88 -8.28
C LEU A 50 -9.88 -0.97 -7.56
N ASN A 51 -10.79 -0.03 -7.78
CA ASN A 51 -12.14 -0.07 -7.21
C ASN A 51 -12.91 -1.33 -7.64
N PHE A 52 -12.73 -1.79 -8.89
CA PHE A 52 -13.35 -3.05 -9.35
C PHE A 52 -12.89 -4.30 -8.59
N LEU A 53 -11.74 -4.28 -7.91
CA LEU A 53 -11.30 -5.42 -7.10
C LEU A 53 -12.17 -5.65 -5.85
N THR A 54 -13.03 -4.68 -5.52
CA THR A 54 -14.03 -4.77 -4.45
C THR A 54 -15.46 -4.82 -4.95
N ASP A 55 -15.68 -4.96 -6.27
CA ASP A 55 -17.01 -5.07 -6.87
C ASP A 55 -17.74 -6.33 -6.38
N GLN A 56 -19.06 -6.25 -6.23
CA GLN A 56 -19.91 -7.41 -5.92
C GLN A 56 -19.85 -8.48 -7.03
N ASN A 57 -19.78 -8.06 -8.30
CA ASN A 57 -19.68 -8.95 -9.43
C ASN A 57 -18.27 -9.53 -9.55
N ARG A 58 -18.17 -10.85 -9.46
CA ARG A 58 -16.90 -11.57 -9.57
C ARG A 58 -16.22 -11.41 -10.92
N ASP A 59 -16.97 -11.32 -12.01
CA ASP A 59 -16.42 -11.16 -13.36
C ASP A 59 -15.75 -9.81 -13.53
N ASN A 60 -16.31 -8.75 -12.92
CA ASN A 60 -15.68 -7.43 -12.88
C ASN A 60 -14.36 -7.44 -12.10
N ARG A 61 -14.32 -8.11 -10.93
CA ARG A 61 -13.08 -8.27 -10.15
C ARG A 61 -12.01 -9.02 -10.94
N GLN A 62 -12.40 -10.09 -11.63
CA GLN A 62 -11.49 -10.87 -12.47
C GLN A 62 -10.98 -10.04 -13.65
N ALA A 63 -11.85 -9.32 -14.35
CA ALA A 63 -11.48 -8.47 -15.48
C ALA A 63 -10.46 -7.38 -15.03
N ALA A 64 -10.72 -6.73 -13.91
CA ALA A 64 -9.80 -5.72 -13.35
C ALA A 64 -8.44 -6.34 -12.98
N ALA A 65 -8.43 -7.51 -12.34
CA ALA A 65 -7.17 -8.19 -11.98
C ALA A 65 -6.34 -8.56 -13.22
N HIS A 66 -6.99 -9.02 -14.30
CA HIS A 66 -6.30 -9.31 -15.56
C HIS A 66 -5.80 -8.03 -16.23
N ALA A 67 -6.63 -6.98 -16.34
CA ALA A 67 -6.21 -5.71 -16.91
C ALA A 67 -4.99 -5.12 -16.19
N LEU A 68 -4.98 -5.15 -14.84
CA LEU A 68 -3.82 -4.75 -14.05
C LEU A 68 -2.58 -5.59 -14.38
N ALA A 69 -2.72 -6.92 -14.43
CA ALA A 69 -1.61 -7.82 -14.71
C ALA A 69 -1.02 -7.60 -16.10
N ASP A 70 -1.85 -7.45 -17.12
CA ASP A 70 -1.42 -7.29 -18.51
C ASP A 70 -0.71 -5.94 -18.71
N VAL A 71 -1.30 -4.84 -18.25
CA VAL A 71 -0.69 -3.50 -18.38
C VAL A 71 0.61 -3.39 -17.57
N PHE A 72 0.67 -3.96 -16.37
CA PHE A 72 1.91 -4.00 -15.61
C PHE A 72 2.97 -4.89 -16.26
N GLN A 73 2.58 -6.01 -16.86
CA GLN A 73 3.50 -6.87 -17.61
C GLN A 73 4.10 -6.14 -18.82
N ASP A 74 3.32 -5.35 -19.54
CA ASP A 74 3.80 -4.54 -20.67
C ASP A 74 4.83 -3.49 -20.23
N ASN A 75 4.70 -2.98 -19.01
CA ASN A 75 5.59 -1.97 -18.42
C ASN A 75 6.67 -2.55 -17.50
N ILE A 76 6.78 -3.88 -17.40
CA ILE A 76 7.67 -4.56 -16.44
C ILE A 76 9.14 -4.13 -16.53
N LYS A 77 9.62 -3.79 -17.74
CA LYS A 77 11.00 -3.35 -17.95
C LYS A 77 11.28 -2.01 -17.25
N THR A 78 10.33 -1.09 -17.30
CA THR A 78 10.44 0.22 -16.63
C THR A 78 10.43 0.02 -15.12
N PHE A 79 9.44 -0.73 -14.61
CA PHE A 79 9.33 -1.01 -13.17
C PHE A 79 10.55 -1.75 -12.62
N ALA A 80 11.06 -2.75 -13.35
CA ALA A 80 12.26 -3.46 -12.96
C ALA A 80 13.49 -2.54 -12.96
N ARG A 81 13.58 -1.60 -13.91
CA ARG A 81 14.68 -0.62 -13.96
C ARG A 81 14.65 0.28 -12.74
N VAL A 82 13.50 0.88 -12.44
CA VAL A 82 13.32 1.75 -11.26
C VAL A 82 13.69 0.99 -10.00
N HIS A 83 13.04 -0.16 -9.76
CA HIS A 83 13.27 -0.97 -8.56
C HIS A 83 14.74 -1.38 -8.39
N ASN A 84 15.38 -1.90 -9.44
CA ASN A 84 16.77 -2.34 -9.37
C ASN A 84 17.74 -1.18 -9.15
N THR A 85 17.44 0.02 -9.69
CA THR A 85 18.28 1.20 -9.47
C THR A 85 18.19 1.66 -8.01
N GLN A 86 16.98 1.79 -7.46
CA GLN A 86 16.78 2.17 -6.05
C GLN A 86 17.37 1.13 -5.07
N ALA A 87 17.18 -0.16 -5.37
CA ALA A 87 17.77 -1.23 -4.56
C ALA A 87 19.31 -1.17 -4.58
N LYS A 88 19.90 -0.83 -5.73
CA LYS A 88 21.36 -0.69 -5.85
C LYS A 88 21.88 0.57 -5.15
N GLU A 89 21.17 1.68 -5.25
CA GLU A 89 21.48 2.91 -4.52
C GLU A 89 21.46 2.65 -3.01
N LYS A 90 20.39 2.02 -2.52
CA LYS A 90 20.28 1.64 -1.11
C LYS A 90 21.44 0.74 -0.67
N GLU A 91 21.81 -0.27 -1.45
CA GLU A 91 22.96 -1.15 -1.13
C GLU A 91 24.26 -0.33 -1.00
N ILE A 92 24.50 0.61 -1.90
CA ILE A 92 25.68 1.48 -1.87
C ILE A 92 25.69 2.32 -0.60
N LEU A 93 24.56 2.99 -0.28
CA LEU A 93 24.43 3.84 0.91
C LEU A 93 24.58 3.03 2.20
N ASP A 94 23.93 1.87 2.31
CA ASP A 94 24.02 0.98 3.47
C ASP A 94 25.48 0.53 3.69
N ARG A 95 26.20 0.17 2.63
CA ARG A 95 27.60 -0.23 2.69
C ARG A 95 28.52 0.91 3.11
N TRP A 96 28.34 2.12 2.57
CA TRP A 96 29.10 3.30 2.98
C TRP A 96 28.86 3.67 4.44
N ARG A 97 27.64 3.55 4.92
CA ARG A 97 27.24 3.80 6.30
C ARG A 97 27.62 2.67 7.26
N GLY A 98 28.09 1.51 6.76
CA GLY A 98 28.41 0.36 7.60
C GLY A 98 27.20 -0.28 8.26
N MET A 99 26.02 -0.20 7.62
CA MET A 99 24.81 -0.81 8.15
C MET A 99 24.91 -2.34 8.10
N PRO A 100 24.65 -3.07 9.20
CA PRO A 100 24.83 -4.52 9.29
C PRO A 100 23.78 -5.32 8.49
N SER A 101 22.63 -4.71 8.19
CA SER A 101 21.57 -5.35 7.40
C SER A 101 20.78 -4.32 6.58
N PRO A 102 20.11 -4.74 5.49
CA PRO A 102 19.25 -3.85 4.71
C PRO A 102 18.09 -3.25 5.51
N GLN A 103 17.66 -3.90 6.60
CA GLN A 103 16.56 -3.43 7.45
C GLN A 103 17.02 -2.41 8.50
N THR A 104 18.32 -2.28 8.75
CA THR A 104 18.85 -1.44 9.83
C THR A 104 18.35 0.01 9.74
N GLY A 105 18.37 0.61 8.56
CA GLY A 105 17.85 1.98 8.38
C GLY A 105 16.38 2.11 8.77
N ARG A 106 15.54 1.12 8.44
CA ARG A 106 14.13 1.11 8.80
C ARG A 106 13.94 0.90 10.31
N HIS A 107 14.70 0.02 10.94
CA HIS A 107 14.63 -0.16 12.40
C HIS A 107 14.98 1.13 13.13
N LEU A 108 16.03 1.82 12.70
CA LEU A 108 16.44 3.11 13.27
C LEU A 108 15.37 4.20 13.08
N SER A 109 14.77 4.30 11.90
CA SER A 109 13.71 5.28 11.65
C SER A 109 12.44 5.01 12.43
N ASN A 110 12.14 3.74 12.70
CA ASN A 110 10.98 3.32 13.50
C ASN A 110 11.28 3.27 15.01
N HIS A 111 12.51 3.59 15.44
CA HIS A 111 12.93 3.50 16.85
C HIS A 111 12.63 2.12 17.48
N VAL A 112 12.92 1.04 16.75
CA VAL A 112 12.64 -0.33 17.18
C VAL A 112 13.88 -1.21 17.03
N GLU A 113 14.08 -2.10 18.00
CA GLU A 113 15.18 -3.06 17.98
C GLU A 113 14.87 -4.22 16.99
N PRO A 114 15.89 -4.78 16.31
CA PRO A 114 15.71 -5.88 15.36
C PRO A 114 15.00 -7.10 15.95
N GLU A 115 15.25 -7.41 17.23
CA GLU A 115 14.66 -8.54 17.95
C GLU A 115 13.14 -8.39 18.12
N VAL A 116 12.65 -7.15 18.30
CA VAL A 116 11.21 -6.86 18.39
C VAL A 116 10.53 -7.12 17.05
N VAL A 117 11.16 -6.69 15.95
CA VAL A 117 10.64 -6.91 14.60
C VAL A 117 10.62 -8.42 14.27
N GLU A 118 11.67 -9.15 14.62
CA GLU A 118 11.73 -10.59 14.39
C GLU A 118 10.72 -11.35 15.27
N ALA A 119 10.52 -10.94 16.52
CA ALA A 119 9.49 -11.50 17.38
C ALA A 119 8.08 -11.27 16.81
N LEU A 120 7.78 -10.05 16.31
CA LEU A 120 6.52 -9.75 15.64
C LEU A 120 6.33 -10.61 14.40
N ARG A 121 7.34 -10.70 13.52
CA ARG A 121 7.31 -11.54 12.33
C ARG A 121 6.99 -13.00 12.67
N ASN A 122 7.68 -13.54 13.66
CA ASN A 122 7.51 -14.95 14.06
C ASN A 122 6.11 -15.19 14.64
N ALA A 123 5.60 -14.26 15.47
CA ALA A 123 4.24 -14.33 16.00
C ALA A 123 3.19 -14.31 14.88
N VAL A 124 3.32 -13.39 13.92
CA VAL A 124 2.40 -13.27 12.78
C VAL A 124 2.43 -14.52 11.90
N VAL A 125 3.62 -15.00 11.52
CA VAL A 125 3.76 -16.20 10.67
C VAL A 125 3.19 -17.44 11.36
N SER A 126 3.45 -17.61 12.67
CA SER A 126 2.91 -18.74 13.43
C SER A 126 1.39 -18.71 13.57
N ALA A 127 0.78 -17.52 13.51
CA ALA A 127 -0.66 -17.34 13.61
C ALA A 127 -1.40 -17.58 12.27
N TYR A 128 -0.73 -17.61 11.11
CA TYR A 128 -1.36 -17.77 9.80
C TYR A 128 -2.34 -18.93 9.71
N PRO A 129 -2.00 -20.18 10.14
CA PRO A 129 -2.92 -21.31 10.02
C PRO A 129 -4.23 -21.12 10.79
N GLN A 130 -4.16 -20.46 11.94
CA GLN A 130 -5.30 -20.28 12.83
C GLN A 130 -6.14 -19.04 12.51
N LEU A 131 -5.55 -18.03 11.89
CA LEU A 131 -6.21 -16.75 11.59
C LEU A 131 -6.47 -16.59 10.09
N SER A 132 -5.47 -16.19 9.32
CA SER A 132 -5.69 -15.80 7.92
C SER A 132 -6.09 -16.97 7.03
N HIS A 133 -5.47 -18.15 7.16
CA HIS A 133 -5.88 -19.33 6.36
C HIS A 133 -7.30 -19.76 6.70
N ARG A 134 -7.64 -19.76 8.00
CA ARG A 134 -8.99 -20.07 8.45
C ARG A 134 -10.01 -19.04 7.95
N TYR A 135 -9.66 -17.75 8.00
CA TYR A 135 -10.52 -16.68 7.49
C TYR A 135 -10.83 -16.86 6.01
N TYR A 136 -9.80 -17.08 5.18
CA TYR A 136 -10.02 -17.27 3.75
C TYR A 136 -10.79 -18.53 3.41
N GLU A 137 -10.65 -19.61 4.19
CA GLU A 137 -11.47 -20.79 4.03
C GLU A 137 -12.94 -20.53 4.40
N LEU A 138 -13.21 -19.73 5.45
CA LEU A 138 -14.57 -19.27 5.78
C LEU A 138 -15.12 -18.36 4.68
N LYS A 139 -14.34 -17.39 4.24
CA LYS A 139 -14.73 -16.46 3.17
C LYS A 139 -15.05 -17.20 1.88
N ARG A 140 -14.26 -18.20 1.52
CA ARG A 140 -14.53 -19.08 0.37
C ARG A 140 -15.94 -19.71 0.45
N LYS A 141 -16.29 -20.24 1.65
CA LYS A 141 -17.61 -20.85 1.90
C LYS A 141 -18.74 -19.82 1.84
N TRP A 142 -18.55 -18.64 2.45
CA TRP A 142 -19.55 -17.57 2.41
C TRP A 142 -19.82 -17.07 1.00
N LEU A 143 -18.81 -17.02 0.15
CA LEU A 143 -18.93 -16.63 -1.25
C LEU A 143 -19.39 -17.78 -2.15
N GLY A 144 -19.60 -19.01 -1.64
CA GLY A 144 -20.04 -20.17 -2.41
C GLY A 144 -19.05 -20.65 -3.48
N LEU A 145 -17.74 -20.41 -3.27
CA LEU A 145 -16.70 -20.72 -4.24
C LEU A 145 -16.06 -22.08 -3.98
N ASP A 146 -15.78 -22.84 -5.03
CA ASP A 146 -14.98 -24.07 -4.95
C ASP A 146 -13.52 -23.75 -4.62
N LYS A 147 -13.00 -22.67 -5.21
CA LYS A 147 -11.65 -22.17 -4.99
C LYS A 147 -11.62 -20.65 -5.08
N MET A 148 -10.94 -20.00 -4.11
CA MET A 148 -10.66 -18.57 -4.19
C MET A 148 -9.51 -18.31 -5.16
N GLN A 149 -9.63 -17.23 -5.91
CA GLN A 149 -8.58 -16.66 -6.74
C GLN A 149 -8.08 -15.35 -6.10
N VAL A 150 -7.01 -14.77 -6.65
CA VAL A 150 -6.42 -13.54 -6.12
C VAL A 150 -7.44 -12.38 -6.10
N TRP A 151 -8.30 -12.29 -7.09
CA TRP A 151 -9.37 -11.28 -7.19
C TRP A 151 -10.55 -11.49 -6.25
N ASP A 152 -10.63 -12.64 -5.57
CA ASP A 152 -11.66 -12.89 -4.55
C ASP A 152 -11.21 -12.43 -3.15
N ARG A 153 -9.92 -12.06 -2.98
CA ARG A 153 -9.37 -11.69 -1.68
C ARG A 153 -10.12 -10.53 -1.03
N ASN A 154 -10.41 -9.49 -1.81
CA ASN A 154 -11.09 -8.28 -1.34
C ASN A 154 -12.58 -8.26 -1.71
N ALA A 155 -13.13 -9.37 -2.22
CA ALA A 155 -14.56 -9.46 -2.51
C ALA A 155 -15.39 -9.10 -1.27
N PRO A 156 -16.44 -8.27 -1.40
CA PRO A 156 -17.35 -7.96 -0.30
C PRO A 156 -18.08 -9.22 0.17
N LEU A 157 -18.48 -9.25 1.43
CA LEU A 157 -19.24 -10.36 1.98
C LEU A 157 -20.71 -10.23 1.60
N PRO A 158 -21.46 -11.35 1.45
CA PRO A 158 -22.86 -11.32 1.04
C PRO A 158 -23.81 -10.56 1.97
N LEU A 159 -23.34 -10.21 3.18
CA LEU A 159 -24.12 -9.49 4.19
C LEU A 159 -23.76 -8.00 4.24
N GLU A 160 -22.79 -7.54 3.44
CA GLU A 160 -22.43 -6.14 3.39
C GLU A 160 -23.52 -5.33 2.68
N SER A 161 -23.87 -4.20 3.28
CA SER A 161 -24.85 -3.27 2.72
C SER A 161 -24.22 -2.42 1.63
N ASP A 162 -24.84 -2.36 0.46
CA ASP A 162 -24.48 -1.42 -0.62
C ASP A 162 -25.06 -0.02 -0.38
N ARG A 163 -25.36 0.33 0.88
CA ARG A 163 -25.90 1.64 1.19
C ARG A 163 -24.88 2.72 0.82
N LEU A 164 -25.25 3.55 -0.12
CA LEU A 164 -24.54 4.78 -0.41
C LEU A 164 -24.91 5.82 0.65
N VAL A 165 -23.90 6.49 1.18
CA VAL A 165 -24.03 7.59 2.12
C VAL A 165 -23.65 8.86 1.36
N ASP A 166 -24.56 9.84 1.32
CA ASP A 166 -24.26 11.12 0.68
C ASP A 166 -23.31 11.97 1.53
N TRP A 167 -22.73 12.98 0.91
CA TRP A 167 -21.73 13.83 1.59
C TRP A 167 -22.29 14.54 2.84
N PRO A 168 -23.50 15.15 2.83
CA PRO A 168 -24.08 15.76 4.02
C PRO A 168 -24.21 14.76 5.19
N GLU A 169 -24.74 13.57 4.93
CA GLU A 169 -24.90 12.53 5.96
C GLU A 169 -23.54 12.07 6.50
N ALA A 170 -22.54 11.88 5.61
CA ALA A 170 -21.18 11.50 6.01
C ALA A 170 -20.55 12.58 6.92
N ARG A 171 -20.61 13.85 6.51
CA ARG A 171 -20.14 14.99 7.28
C ARG A 171 -20.81 15.04 8.67
N ASP A 172 -22.13 15.00 8.73
CA ASP A 172 -22.87 15.11 9.97
C ASP A 172 -22.57 13.94 10.91
N THR A 173 -22.37 12.74 10.37
CA THR A 173 -21.95 11.57 11.14
C THR A 173 -20.57 11.76 11.77
N VAL A 174 -19.59 12.22 11.00
CA VAL A 174 -18.23 12.47 11.48
C VAL A 174 -18.21 13.60 12.53
N MET A 175 -18.89 14.71 12.23
CA MET A 175 -18.96 15.86 13.14
C MET A 175 -19.64 15.48 14.48
N SER A 176 -20.72 14.69 14.41
CA SER A 176 -21.40 14.18 15.62
C SER A 176 -20.50 13.25 16.45
N ALA A 177 -19.73 12.39 15.77
CA ALA A 177 -18.76 11.51 16.46
C ALA A 177 -17.67 12.33 17.15
N TYR A 178 -17.12 13.35 16.48
CA TYR A 178 -16.14 14.26 17.08
C TYR A 178 -16.70 15.01 18.28
N ALA A 179 -17.91 15.58 18.14
CA ALA A 179 -18.57 16.31 19.22
C ALA A 179 -18.90 15.41 20.43
N SER A 180 -19.21 14.15 20.21
CA SER A 180 -19.46 13.18 21.29
C SER A 180 -18.20 12.82 22.08
N PHE A 181 -17.03 12.91 21.46
CA PHE A 181 -15.74 12.73 22.13
C PHE A 181 -15.31 14.00 22.88
N ASP A 182 -15.25 15.13 22.20
CA ASP A 182 -14.98 16.47 22.74
C ASP A 182 -15.53 17.53 21.76
N PRO A 183 -16.42 18.44 22.19
CA PRO A 183 -16.95 19.50 21.31
C PRO A 183 -15.88 20.32 20.63
N ARG A 184 -14.74 20.57 21.27
CA ARG A 184 -13.61 21.31 20.70
C ARG A 184 -12.99 20.58 19.51
N LEU A 185 -13.06 19.24 19.44
CA LEU A 185 -12.59 18.47 18.29
C LEU A 185 -13.47 18.74 17.06
N ALA A 186 -14.79 18.80 17.25
CA ALA A 186 -15.72 19.18 16.19
C ALA A 186 -15.46 20.60 15.69
N ASP A 187 -15.28 21.57 16.60
CA ASP A 187 -14.99 22.98 16.26
C ASP A 187 -13.71 23.10 15.43
N LEU A 188 -12.66 22.32 15.77
CA LEU A 188 -11.40 22.29 15.02
C LEU A 188 -11.52 21.63 13.65
N ALA A 189 -12.41 20.65 13.51
CA ALA A 189 -12.60 19.92 12.26
C ALA A 189 -13.52 20.66 11.27
N GLU A 190 -14.47 21.47 11.76
CA GLU A 190 -15.50 22.11 10.93
C GLU A 190 -14.94 22.86 9.69
N PRO A 191 -13.82 23.62 9.76
CA PRO A 191 -13.29 24.33 8.59
C PRO A 191 -12.78 23.43 7.45
N PHE A 192 -12.67 22.12 7.67
CA PHE A 192 -12.17 21.15 6.68
C PHE A 192 -13.29 20.40 5.94
N PHE A 193 -14.54 20.62 6.33
CA PHE A 193 -15.74 20.03 5.75
C PHE A 193 -16.60 21.08 5.06
#